data_ff29914aae2393eb0bafa4f7d9d96d6f
#
_entry.id   ff29914aae2393eb0bafa4f7d9d96d6f
#
_cell.length_a   1.000
_cell.length_b   1.000
_cell.length_c   1.000
_cell.angle_alpha   90.00
_cell.angle_beta   90.00
_cell.angle_gamma   90.00
#
_symmetry.space_group_name_H-M   'P 1'
#
loop_
_entity.id
_entity.type
_entity.pdbx_description
1 polymer ?
#
loop_
_entity_poly.entity_id
_entity_poly.type
_entity_poly.pdbx_seq_one_letter_code
_entity_poly.pdbx_strand_id
1 'polypeptide(L)'
;LKKVNINGEGNYLFTYKNESSFSYLRSGFDWWGFYNEADFGDADLPNINLEIRKTTGSLNVPVNRTIGNRANRKPNAAYMDTYSLTEMLSPTKGKLKISYEPHRFTVKRKEEIGGGLRVKSTELYDPASGKTIVKNYTYEDAHFIGTDYPDEKSLITTRYICPLDDGGCRVRQRTLSVFSGFPNVRGNTNPVWYGKIT
;
A
#
# COMPACT_ATOMS: atom_id res chain seq x y z
N LEU A 1 14.97 4.71 -13.04
CA LEU A 1 15.85 5.75 -13.62
C LEU A 1 17.14 5.82 -12.82
N LYS A 2 18.30 5.38 -13.39
CA LYS A 2 19.58 5.35 -12.66
C LYS A 2 20.47 6.56 -12.92
N LYS A 3 20.26 7.24 -14.04
CA LYS A 3 21.12 8.34 -14.48
C LYS A 3 20.33 9.34 -15.32
N VAL A 4 20.57 10.61 -15.07
CA VAL A 4 20.12 11.72 -15.90
C VAL A 4 21.34 12.55 -16.28
N ASN A 5 21.49 12.85 -17.56
CA ASN A 5 22.48 13.78 -18.05
C ASN A 5 21.79 15.10 -18.39
N ILE A 6 22.29 16.19 -17.86
CA ILE A 6 21.86 17.55 -18.21
C ILE A 6 22.98 18.18 -19.01
N ASN A 7 22.68 18.59 -20.23
CA ASN A 7 23.68 19.19 -21.15
C ASN A 7 24.36 20.37 -20.47
N GLY A 8 25.71 20.29 -20.40
CA GLY A 8 26.56 21.31 -19.78
C GLY A 8 26.71 21.19 -18.26
N GLU A 9 25.88 20.46 -17.55
CA GLU A 9 25.94 20.34 -16.09
C GLU A 9 26.52 18.98 -15.61
N GLY A 10 26.41 17.93 -16.42
CA GLY A 10 26.95 16.61 -16.14
C GLY A 10 25.85 15.60 -15.70
N ASN A 11 26.26 14.59 -14.94
CA ASN A 11 25.38 13.45 -14.62
C ASN A 11 24.88 13.48 -13.18
N TYR A 12 23.59 13.32 -13.02
CA TYR A 12 22.94 12.91 -11.76
C TYR A 12 22.84 11.39 -11.73
N LEU A 13 23.24 10.77 -10.61
CA LEU A 13 23.10 9.33 -10.39
C LEU A 13 22.10 9.07 -9.26
N PHE A 14 21.29 8.04 -9.43
CA PHE A 14 20.23 7.67 -8.49
C PHE A 14 20.40 6.23 -8.03
N THR A 15 20.33 6.01 -6.74
CA THR A 15 20.39 4.68 -6.11
C THR A 15 19.06 4.37 -5.43
N TYR A 16 18.58 3.15 -5.65
CA TYR A 16 17.32 2.67 -5.08
C TYR A 16 17.58 1.50 -4.15
N LYS A 17 16.74 1.35 -3.11
CA LYS A 17 16.85 0.25 -2.15
C LYS A 17 16.48 -1.08 -2.81
N ASN A 18 17.25 -2.14 -2.53
CA ASN A 18 16.99 -3.52 -2.95
C ASN A 18 16.74 -3.74 -4.45
N GLU A 19 17.35 -2.94 -5.31
CA GLU A 19 17.10 -2.96 -6.76
C GLU A 19 17.38 -4.33 -7.42
N SER A 20 18.28 -5.14 -6.86
CA SER A 20 18.70 -6.43 -7.43
C SER A 20 17.84 -7.62 -7.04
N SER A 21 16.98 -7.50 -6.05
CA SER A 21 16.27 -8.63 -5.43
C SER A 21 14.80 -8.76 -5.85
N PHE A 22 14.32 -7.88 -6.73
CA PHE A 22 12.92 -7.81 -7.09
C PHE A 22 12.56 -8.62 -8.35
N SER A 23 11.57 -9.48 -8.24
CA SER A 23 10.88 -10.08 -9.38
C SER A 23 9.45 -9.54 -9.43
N TYR A 24 9.15 -8.66 -10.36
CA TYR A 24 7.83 -8.05 -10.52
C TYR A 24 6.71 -9.08 -10.72
N LEU A 25 7.03 -10.22 -11.33
CA LEU A 25 6.05 -11.25 -11.68
C LEU A 25 5.57 -12.12 -10.51
N ARG A 26 6.25 -12.05 -9.35
CA ARG A 26 5.93 -12.86 -8.17
C ARG A 26 5.87 -12.05 -6.88
N SER A 27 5.83 -10.74 -6.99
CA SER A 27 5.97 -9.86 -5.84
C SER A 27 4.63 -9.54 -5.23
N GLY A 28 4.52 -9.72 -3.94
CA GLY A 28 3.38 -9.31 -3.17
C GLY A 28 3.35 -7.80 -2.95
N PHE A 29 2.14 -7.24 -3.01
CA PHE A 29 1.87 -5.85 -2.70
C PHE A 29 0.83 -5.75 -1.60
N ASP A 30 1.00 -4.79 -0.71
CA ASP A 30 0.02 -4.47 0.31
C ASP A 30 -1.25 -3.81 -0.28
N TRP A 31 -2.16 -3.37 0.60
CA TRP A 31 -3.40 -2.70 0.21
C TRP A 31 -3.20 -1.40 -0.57
N TRP A 32 -2.04 -0.76 -0.43
CA TRP A 32 -1.69 0.52 -1.05
C TRP A 32 -0.72 0.39 -2.23
N GLY A 33 -0.33 -0.85 -2.57
CA GLY A 33 0.56 -1.13 -3.69
C GLY A 33 2.04 -1.08 -3.36
N PHE A 34 2.41 -1.08 -2.07
CA PHE A 34 3.81 -1.18 -1.64
C PHE A 34 4.23 -2.64 -1.49
N TYR A 35 5.47 -2.92 -1.83
CA TYR A 35 6.04 -4.26 -1.73
C TYR A 35 6.03 -4.76 -0.27
N ASN A 36 5.56 -5.99 -0.05
CA ASN A 36 5.42 -6.56 1.30
C ASN A 36 6.09 -7.92 1.47
N GLU A 37 6.93 -8.33 0.50
CA GLU A 37 7.65 -9.62 0.46
C GLU A 37 6.73 -10.87 0.35
N ALA A 38 5.43 -10.72 0.38
CA ALA A 38 4.58 -11.88 0.23
C ALA A 38 4.76 -12.51 -1.16
N ASP A 39 4.96 -13.82 -1.20
CA ASP A 39 4.90 -14.58 -2.45
C ASP A 39 3.44 -14.91 -2.73
N PHE A 40 2.89 -14.33 -3.77
CA PHE A 40 1.50 -14.60 -4.16
C PHE A 40 1.41 -15.79 -5.12
N GLY A 41 2.53 -16.22 -5.73
CA GLY A 41 2.45 -17.10 -6.89
C GLY A 41 1.56 -16.49 -7.95
N ASP A 42 0.49 -17.21 -8.33
CA ASP A 42 -0.54 -16.70 -9.26
C ASP A 42 -1.76 -16.09 -8.52
N ALA A 43 -1.59 -15.71 -7.25
CA ALA A 43 -2.69 -15.37 -6.35
C ALA A 43 -2.75 -13.90 -5.99
N ASP A 44 -3.75 -13.20 -6.48
CA ASP A 44 -4.00 -11.79 -6.14
C ASP A 44 -5.00 -11.60 -4.98
N LEU A 45 -5.69 -12.69 -4.59
CA LEU A 45 -6.81 -12.63 -3.65
C LEU A 45 -6.45 -13.23 -2.30
N PRO A 46 -6.62 -12.49 -1.19
CA PRO A 46 -6.57 -13.07 0.14
C PRO A 46 -7.71 -14.07 0.35
N ASN A 47 -7.53 -14.99 1.29
CA ASN A 47 -8.60 -15.91 1.67
C ASN A 47 -9.72 -15.15 2.37
N ILE A 48 -10.94 -15.29 1.84
CA ILE A 48 -12.14 -14.69 2.37
C ILE A 48 -13.13 -15.80 2.69
N ASN A 49 -13.51 -15.91 3.94
CA ASN A 49 -14.55 -16.84 4.37
C ASN A 49 -15.92 -16.18 4.24
N LEU A 50 -16.74 -16.72 3.37
CA LEU A 50 -18.10 -16.26 3.12
C LEU A 50 -19.09 -17.27 3.65
N GLU A 51 -20.01 -16.82 4.50
CA GLU A 51 -21.24 -17.57 4.76
C GLU A 51 -22.22 -17.35 3.61
N ILE A 52 -22.50 -18.39 2.86
CA ILE A 52 -23.47 -18.41 1.77
C ILE A 52 -24.68 -19.20 2.25
N ARG A 53 -25.88 -18.65 2.11
CA ARG A 53 -27.11 -19.40 2.36
C ARG A 53 -27.53 -20.13 1.08
N LYS A 54 -27.53 -21.45 1.14
CA LYS A 54 -28.02 -22.31 0.06
C LYS A 54 -29.46 -22.71 0.37
N THR A 55 -30.37 -22.42 -0.56
CA THR A 55 -31.76 -22.89 -0.45
C THR A 55 -31.82 -24.35 -0.88
N THR A 56 -32.19 -25.24 0.00
CA THR A 56 -32.47 -26.65 -0.28
C THR A 56 -33.89 -26.95 0.15
N GLY A 57 -34.82 -27.04 -0.79
CA GLY A 57 -36.24 -27.06 -0.51
C GLY A 57 -36.69 -25.77 0.16
N SER A 58 -37.42 -25.89 1.29
CA SER A 58 -37.86 -24.74 2.09
C SER A 58 -36.85 -24.25 3.12
N LEU A 59 -35.66 -24.84 3.20
CA LEU A 59 -34.63 -24.54 4.20
C LEU A 59 -33.51 -23.71 3.62
N ASN A 60 -33.16 -22.62 4.30
CA ASN A 60 -31.95 -21.83 4.04
C ASN A 60 -30.81 -22.32 4.96
N VAL A 61 -29.96 -23.18 4.43
CA VAL A 61 -28.84 -23.74 5.19
C VAL A 61 -27.60 -22.86 4.99
N PRO A 62 -26.94 -22.38 6.07
CA PRO A 62 -25.68 -21.68 5.94
C PRO A 62 -24.58 -22.63 5.47
N VAL A 63 -23.83 -22.22 4.45
CA VAL A 63 -22.67 -22.95 3.93
C VAL A 63 -21.49 -21.99 3.92
N ASN A 64 -20.41 -22.34 4.61
CA ASN A 64 -19.18 -21.60 4.57
C ASN A 64 -18.38 -21.94 3.31
N ARG A 65 -17.98 -20.92 2.57
CA ARG A 65 -17.11 -21.02 1.39
C ARG A 65 -15.91 -20.12 1.56
N THR A 66 -14.72 -20.67 1.37
CA THR A 66 -13.48 -19.90 1.26
C THR A 66 -13.24 -19.56 -0.20
N ILE A 67 -13.02 -18.29 -0.48
CA ILE A 67 -12.67 -17.77 -1.81
C ILE A 67 -11.31 -17.09 -1.66
N GLY A 68 -10.48 -17.19 -2.70
CA GLY A 68 -9.13 -16.66 -2.71
C GLY A 68 -8.06 -17.72 -2.56
N ASN A 69 -6.82 -17.31 -2.66
CA ASN A 69 -5.66 -18.18 -2.69
C ASN A 69 -4.52 -17.71 -1.78
N ARG A 70 -4.89 -17.21 -0.61
CA ARG A 70 -4.00 -16.89 0.52
C ARG A 70 -3.08 -15.67 0.32
N ALA A 71 -3.35 -14.78 -0.61
CA ALA A 71 -2.57 -13.56 -0.74
C ALA A 71 -2.53 -12.77 0.58
N ASN A 72 -1.34 -12.36 1.00
CA ASN A 72 -1.17 -11.49 2.15
C ASN A 72 -1.05 -10.03 1.67
N ARG A 73 -2.07 -9.22 1.91
CA ARG A 73 -2.12 -7.80 1.53
C ARG A 73 -1.76 -6.85 2.68
N LYS A 74 -1.25 -7.36 3.79
CA LYS A 74 -0.86 -6.52 4.91
C LYS A 74 0.46 -5.81 4.62
N PRO A 75 0.61 -4.54 5.05
CA PRO A 75 1.87 -3.84 4.95
C PRO A 75 2.99 -4.55 5.72
N ASN A 76 4.19 -4.52 5.16
CA ASN A 76 5.38 -5.02 5.82
C ASN A 76 6.44 -3.91 5.87
N ALA A 77 6.63 -3.34 7.06
CA ALA A 77 7.52 -2.20 7.28
C ALA A 77 8.97 -2.45 6.83
N ALA A 78 9.42 -3.71 6.83
CA ALA A 78 10.78 -4.07 6.44
C ALA A 78 11.01 -3.98 4.92
N TYR A 79 9.93 -4.00 4.12
CA TYR A 79 10.02 -4.10 2.67
C TYR A 79 9.32 -2.98 1.90
N MET A 80 8.47 -2.19 2.55
CA MET A 80 7.70 -1.12 1.90
C MET A 80 8.56 -0.10 1.16
N ASP A 81 9.81 0.12 1.59
CA ASP A 81 10.73 1.05 0.96
C ASP A 81 11.59 0.42 -0.15
N THR A 82 11.31 -0.82 -0.55
CA THR A 82 11.92 -1.45 -1.73
C THR A 82 11.63 -0.61 -2.97
N TYR A 83 12.67 -0.37 -3.79
CA TYR A 83 12.66 0.56 -4.94
C TYR A 83 12.46 2.04 -4.61
N SER A 84 12.43 2.44 -3.34
CA SER A 84 12.48 3.87 -3.01
C SER A 84 13.85 4.44 -3.31
N LEU A 85 13.88 5.70 -3.74
CA LEU A 85 15.11 6.44 -3.99
C LEU A 85 15.83 6.69 -2.66
N THR A 86 17.02 6.11 -2.48
CA THR A 86 17.80 6.25 -1.24
C THR A 86 18.96 7.21 -1.34
N GLU A 87 19.49 7.40 -2.55
CA GLU A 87 20.63 8.31 -2.75
C GLU A 87 20.54 9.00 -4.12
N MET A 88 20.91 10.26 -4.15
CA MET A 88 21.15 11.03 -5.35
C MET A 88 22.55 11.67 -5.27
N LEU A 89 23.37 11.44 -6.30
CA LEU A 89 24.67 12.07 -6.48
C LEU A 89 24.58 13.11 -7.58
N SER A 90 24.93 14.36 -7.27
CA SER A 90 24.96 15.46 -8.25
C SER A 90 26.26 15.45 -9.08
N PRO A 91 26.32 16.16 -10.22
CA PRO A 91 27.55 16.35 -10.99
C PRO A 91 28.69 16.99 -10.19
N THR A 92 28.36 17.87 -9.25
CA THR A 92 29.30 18.54 -8.34
C THR A 92 29.75 17.64 -7.19
N LYS A 93 29.38 16.34 -7.18
CA LYS A 93 29.66 15.36 -6.12
C LYS A 93 28.93 15.62 -4.80
N GLY A 94 28.01 16.56 -4.76
CA GLY A 94 27.05 16.67 -3.67
C GLY A 94 26.17 15.44 -3.59
N LYS A 95 25.90 14.94 -2.36
CA LYS A 95 25.18 13.71 -2.14
C LYS A 95 23.99 13.96 -1.24
N LEU A 96 22.80 13.58 -1.69
CA LEU A 96 21.59 13.53 -0.90
C LEU A 96 21.24 12.08 -0.60
N LYS A 97 21.15 11.72 0.69
CA LYS A 97 20.59 10.46 1.15
C LYS A 97 19.21 10.69 1.76
N ILE A 98 18.32 9.73 1.56
CA ILE A 98 16.95 9.77 2.06
C ILE A 98 16.65 8.45 2.76
N SER A 99 16.18 8.53 4.00
CA SER A 99 15.68 7.39 4.75
C SER A 99 14.18 7.51 4.91
N TYR A 100 13.49 6.37 4.83
CA TYR A 100 12.04 6.30 4.91
C TYR A 100 11.59 5.46 6.11
N GLU A 101 10.35 5.69 6.50
CA GLU A 101 9.62 4.82 7.41
C GLU A 101 8.14 4.75 6.97
N PRO A 102 7.39 3.68 7.33
CA PRO A 102 5.98 3.61 7.02
C PRO A 102 5.19 4.69 7.78
N HIS A 103 4.09 5.14 7.20
CA HIS A 103 3.12 5.90 7.96
C HIS A 103 2.58 5.06 9.12
N ARG A 104 2.37 5.72 10.28
CA ARG A 104 1.75 5.15 11.49
C ARG A 104 0.56 6.02 11.86
N PHE A 105 -0.55 5.41 12.17
CA PHE A 105 -1.80 6.11 12.50
C PHE A 105 -2.70 5.20 13.35
N THR A 106 -3.71 5.79 13.98
CA THR A 106 -4.65 5.04 14.82
C THR A 106 -6.00 4.92 14.12
N VAL A 107 -6.49 3.71 14.00
CA VAL A 107 -7.86 3.41 13.55
C VAL A 107 -8.55 2.57 14.61
N LYS A 108 -9.73 3.01 15.06
CA LYS A 108 -10.52 2.30 16.10
C LYS A 108 -9.69 1.95 17.36
N ARG A 109 -8.84 2.86 17.81
CA ARG A 109 -7.95 2.72 18.99
C ARG A 109 -6.82 1.70 18.81
N LYS A 110 -6.54 1.26 17.59
CA LYS A 110 -5.43 0.35 17.28
C LYS A 110 -4.43 1.09 16.40
N GLU A 111 -3.14 1.00 16.77
CA GLU A 111 -2.06 1.49 15.92
C GLU A 111 -1.90 0.58 14.71
N GLU A 112 -1.89 1.17 13.55
CA GLU A 112 -1.72 0.50 12.26
C GLU A 112 -0.61 1.17 11.46
N ILE A 113 -0.02 0.41 10.53
CA ILE A 113 0.92 0.91 9.54
C ILE A 113 0.30 0.77 8.15
N GLY A 114 0.64 1.68 7.23
CA GLY A 114 0.19 1.59 5.84
C GLY A 114 0.02 2.96 5.21
N GLY A 115 -0.60 2.99 4.03
CA GLY A 115 -0.77 4.24 3.30
C GLY A 115 0.51 4.75 2.66
N GLY A 116 1.58 3.97 2.66
CA GLY A 116 2.85 4.31 2.03
C GLY A 116 3.95 4.71 3.01
N LEU A 117 4.89 5.48 2.49
CA LEU A 117 6.12 5.88 3.17
C LEU A 117 6.14 7.38 3.44
N ARG A 118 6.80 7.75 4.54
CA ARG A 118 7.19 9.12 4.84
C ARG A 118 8.70 9.22 5.01
N VAL A 119 9.24 10.41 4.82
CA VAL A 119 10.68 10.64 5.01
C VAL A 119 11.00 10.64 6.49
N LYS A 120 11.90 9.76 6.92
CA LYS A 120 12.41 9.71 8.30
C LYS A 120 13.54 10.70 8.52
N SER A 121 14.50 10.74 7.55
CA SER A 121 15.63 11.66 7.60
C SER A 121 16.18 11.95 6.20
N THR A 122 16.86 13.08 6.09
CA THR A 122 17.67 13.41 4.95
C THR A 122 19.09 13.80 5.38
N GLU A 123 20.10 13.38 4.61
CA GLU A 123 21.51 13.76 4.80
C GLU A 123 21.98 14.42 3.52
N LEU A 124 22.39 15.67 3.57
CA LEU A 124 22.95 16.41 2.46
C LEU A 124 24.45 16.64 2.72
N TYR A 125 25.30 16.01 1.92
CA TYR A 125 26.73 16.22 1.92
C TYR A 125 27.13 17.25 0.85
N ASP A 126 27.87 18.25 1.27
CA ASP A 126 28.48 19.28 0.41
C ASP A 126 29.99 19.01 0.28
N PRO A 127 30.47 18.61 -0.89
CA PRO A 127 31.90 18.34 -1.10
C PRO A 127 32.78 19.60 -1.06
N ALA A 128 32.23 20.78 -1.33
CA ALA A 128 33.00 22.02 -1.29
C ALA A 128 33.39 22.43 0.12
N SER A 129 32.49 22.26 1.06
CA SER A 129 32.73 22.55 2.48
C SER A 129 33.15 21.33 3.30
N GLY A 130 33.02 20.11 2.74
CA GLY A 130 33.20 18.84 3.47
C GLY A 130 32.15 18.59 4.56
N LYS A 131 31.07 19.37 4.61
CA LYS A 131 30.05 19.30 5.65
C LYS A 131 28.87 18.45 5.25
N THR A 132 28.27 17.81 6.25
CA THR A 132 26.99 17.10 6.11
C THR A 132 25.93 17.79 6.95
N ILE A 133 24.79 18.06 6.37
CA ILE A 133 23.59 18.55 7.03
C ILE A 133 22.62 17.38 7.17
N VAL A 134 22.23 17.06 8.38
CA VAL A 134 21.25 16.01 8.69
C VAL A 134 19.96 16.67 9.16
N LYS A 135 18.84 16.27 8.58
CA LYS A 135 17.50 16.63 9.02
C LYS A 135 16.74 15.37 9.39
N ASN A 136 16.22 15.31 10.59
CA ASN A 136 15.33 14.27 11.07
C ASN A 136 13.92 14.83 11.14
N TYR A 137 12.94 14.03 10.77
CA TYR A 137 11.53 14.44 10.75
C TYR A 137 10.76 13.67 11.82
N THR A 138 10.00 14.37 12.62
CA THR A 138 9.02 13.80 13.55
C THR A 138 7.62 14.15 13.10
N TYR A 139 6.70 13.23 13.30
CA TYR A 139 5.34 13.32 12.78
C TYR A 139 4.36 13.11 13.92
N GLU A 140 3.55 14.12 14.17
CA GLU A 140 2.57 14.13 15.24
C GLU A 140 1.16 14.28 14.66
N ASP A 141 0.17 13.83 15.41
CA ASP A 141 -1.24 13.96 15.07
C ASP A 141 -1.57 13.34 13.70
N ALA A 142 -1.33 12.04 13.60
CA ALA A 142 -1.54 11.28 12.38
C ALA A 142 -3.03 10.96 12.17
N HIS A 143 -3.56 11.36 11.03
CA HIS A 143 -4.94 11.12 10.64
C HIS A 143 -5.02 10.24 9.41
N PHE A 144 -5.84 9.20 9.49
CA PHE A 144 -6.14 8.33 8.37
C PHE A 144 -7.43 8.78 7.68
N ILE A 145 -7.39 8.96 6.37
CA ILE A 145 -8.57 9.31 5.55
C ILE A 145 -9.34 8.03 5.24
N GLY A 146 -10.18 7.62 6.14
CA GLY A 146 -11.01 6.44 5.99
C GLY A 146 -11.67 6.06 7.31
N THR A 147 -12.81 5.40 7.24
CA THR A 147 -13.54 4.95 8.43
C THR A 147 -12.97 3.65 8.99
N ASP A 148 -12.39 2.83 8.13
CA ASP A 148 -11.91 1.49 8.44
C ASP A 148 -10.55 1.22 7.79
N TYR A 149 -9.69 0.51 8.54
CA TYR A 149 -8.48 -0.06 7.98
C TYR A 149 -8.85 -1.14 6.96
N PRO A 150 -8.14 -1.22 5.82
CA PRO A 150 -8.41 -2.22 4.80
C PRO A 150 -8.27 -3.63 5.33
N ASP A 151 -9.25 -4.43 5.02
CA ASP A 151 -9.25 -5.87 5.27
C ASP A 151 -9.81 -6.63 4.07
N GLU A 152 -9.83 -7.94 4.17
CA GLU A 152 -10.35 -8.81 3.11
C GLU A 152 -11.84 -8.55 2.83
N LYS A 153 -12.59 -8.03 3.79
CA LYS A 153 -14.03 -7.71 3.62
C LYS A 153 -14.24 -6.47 2.78
N SER A 154 -13.26 -5.57 2.75
CA SER A 154 -13.29 -4.35 1.92
C SER A 154 -13.33 -4.67 0.43
N LEU A 155 -12.91 -5.86 0.04
CA LEU A 155 -12.94 -6.34 -1.35
C LEU A 155 -14.31 -6.85 -1.79
N ILE A 156 -15.28 -6.98 -0.87
CA ILE A 156 -16.56 -7.60 -1.16
C ILE A 156 -17.64 -6.54 -1.35
N THR A 157 -18.14 -6.43 -2.57
CA THR A 157 -19.37 -5.69 -2.84
C THR A 157 -20.54 -6.65 -2.86
N THR A 158 -21.57 -6.38 -2.05
CA THR A 158 -22.81 -7.14 -2.05
C THR A 158 -23.89 -6.36 -2.77
N ARG A 159 -24.48 -6.98 -3.80
CA ARG A 159 -25.62 -6.45 -4.53
C ARG A 159 -26.80 -7.41 -4.41
N TYR A 160 -27.97 -6.88 -4.17
CA TYR A 160 -29.23 -7.65 -4.23
C TYR A 160 -29.84 -7.44 -5.62
N ILE A 161 -30.11 -8.54 -6.30
CA ILE A 161 -30.83 -8.54 -7.58
C ILE A 161 -32.24 -9.01 -7.28
N CYS A 162 -33.20 -8.14 -7.55
CA CYS A 162 -34.60 -8.44 -7.41
C CYS A 162 -35.20 -8.68 -8.80
N PRO A 163 -35.66 -9.88 -9.12
CA PRO A 163 -36.47 -10.10 -10.32
C PRO A 163 -37.77 -9.29 -10.24
N LEU A 164 -38.15 -8.65 -11.34
CA LEU A 164 -39.27 -7.70 -11.37
C LEU A 164 -40.65 -8.33 -11.08
N ASP A 165 -40.79 -9.65 -11.13
CA ASP A 165 -42.09 -10.31 -11.17
C ASP A 165 -42.54 -11.02 -9.88
N ASP A 166 -41.76 -11.06 -8.80
CA ASP A 166 -42.05 -11.98 -7.67
C ASP A 166 -42.02 -11.35 -6.28
N GLY A 167 -42.16 -10.05 -6.12
CA GLY A 167 -42.39 -9.40 -4.81
C GLY A 167 -41.28 -9.60 -3.76
N GLY A 168 -40.13 -10.18 -4.08
CA GLY A 168 -39.04 -10.38 -3.12
C GLY A 168 -37.65 -10.47 -3.77
N CYS A 169 -36.65 -9.89 -3.11
CA CYS A 169 -35.25 -10.04 -3.49
C CYS A 169 -34.73 -11.44 -3.18
N ARG A 170 -34.62 -12.32 -4.17
CA ARG A 170 -34.20 -13.72 -4.00
C ARG A 170 -32.74 -13.98 -4.31
N VAL A 171 -32.06 -13.09 -5.04
CA VAL A 171 -30.68 -13.30 -5.47
C VAL A 171 -29.76 -12.28 -4.83
N ARG A 172 -28.78 -12.76 -4.11
CA ARG A 172 -27.70 -11.97 -3.54
C ARG A 172 -26.44 -12.21 -4.35
N GLN A 173 -26.02 -11.23 -5.13
CA GLN A 173 -24.75 -11.26 -5.84
C GLN A 173 -23.66 -10.63 -4.97
N ARG A 174 -22.57 -11.33 -4.80
CA ARG A 174 -21.34 -10.78 -4.21
C ARG A 174 -20.27 -10.69 -5.28
N THR A 175 -19.74 -9.51 -5.45
CA THR A 175 -18.62 -9.26 -6.35
C THR A 175 -17.38 -9.07 -5.51
N LEU A 176 -16.34 -9.82 -5.83
CA LEU A 176 -15.01 -9.67 -5.29
C LEU A 176 -14.20 -8.85 -6.27
N SER A 177 -13.67 -7.71 -5.81
CA SER A 177 -12.87 -6.83 -6.65
C SER A 177 -11.50 -6.67 -6.03
N VAL A 178 -10.45 -6.91 -6.81
CA VAL A 178 -9.06 -6.65 -6.42
C VAL A 178 -8.63 -5.36 -7.07
N PHE A 179 -8.39 -4.35 -6.26
CA PHE A 179 -7.77 -3.12 -6.71
C PHE A 179 -6.46 -2.92 -5.95
N SER A 180 -5.40 -2.60 -6.66
CA SER A 180 -4.21 -1.99 -6.09
C SER A 180 -4.53 -0.52 -5.84
N GLY A 181 -5.12 -0.21 -4.71
CA GLY A 181 -5.50 1.14 -4.34
C GLY A 181 -6.88 1.18 -3.67
N PHE A 182 -7.05 2.06 -2.73
CA PHE A 182 -8.31 2.25 -2.01
C PHE A 182 -9.35 2.88 -2.94
N PRO A 183 -10.46 2.21 -3.28
CA PRO A 183 -11.45 2.75 -4.22
C PRO A 183 -12.20 3.97 -3.66
N ASN A 184 -12.06 4.27 -2.38
CA ASN A 184 -12.81 5.34 -1.71
C ASN A 184 -12.02 6.64 -1.52
N VAL A 185 -10.75 6.68 -1.89
CA VAL A 185 -9.97 7.92 -1.83
C VAL A 185 -9.99 8.57 -3.21
N ARG A 186 -11.09 9.20 -3.56
CA ARG A 186 -11.21 9.97 -4.81
C ARG A 186 -10.10 11.02 -4.87
N GLY A 187 -9.11 10.76 -5.73
CA GLY A 187 -8.09 11.75 -6.11
C GLY A 187 -6.97 12.02 -5.10
N ASN A 188 -6.91 11.33 -3.97
CA ASN A 188 -5.83 11.50 -3.00
C ASN A 188 -4.98 10.25 -2.90
N THR A 189 -3.74 10.33 -3.36
CA THR A 189 -2.77 9.22 -3.34
C THR A 189 -2.19 8.98 -1.95
N ASN A 190 -2.36 9.91 -1.02
CA ASN A 190 -1.86 9.79 0.34
C ASN A 190 -3.01 9.70 1.35
N PRO A 191 -3.31 8.50 1.88
CA PRO A 191 -4.40 8.31 2.83
C PRO A 191 -4.08 8.75 4.26
N VAL A 192 -2.85 9.21 4.53
CA VAL A 192 -2.41 9.62 5.86
C VAL A 192 -1.87 11.06 5.80
N TRP A 193 -2.34 11.90 6.70
CA TRP A 193 -1.81 13.26 6.90
C TRP A 193 -1.50 13.51 8.37
N TYR A 194 -0.73 14.54 8.65
CA TYR A 194 -0.22 14.88 9.98
C TYR A 194 -0.61 16.31 10.32
N GLY A 195 -1.02 16.50 11.56
CA GLY A 195 -1.30 17.85 12.08
C GLY A 195 -0.01 18.66 12.27
N LYS A 196 1.13 17.96 12.56
CA LYS A 196 2.41 18.63 12.74
C LYS A 196 3.56 17.77 12.24
N ILE A 197 4.51 18.41 11.57
CA ILE A 197 5.79 17.83 11.13
C ILE A 197 6.90 18.77 11.62
N THR A 198 7.88 18.22 12.31
CA THR A 198 9.03 18.97 12.84
C THR A 198 10.32 18.40 12.32
#